data_827635a39dc64d806c113d495e824f64
#
_entry.id   827635a39dc64d806c113d495e824f64
#
_cell.length_a   1.000
_cell.length_b   1.000
_cell.length_c   1.000
_cell.angle_alpha   90.00
_cell.angle_beta   90.00
_cell.angle_gamma   90.00
#
_symmetry.space_group_name_H-M   'P 1'
#
loop_
_entity.id
_entity.type
_entity.pdbx_description
1 polymer ?
#
loop_
_entity_poly.entity_id
_entity_poly.type
_entity_poly.pdbx_seq_one_letter_code
_entity_poly.pdbx_strand_id
1 'polypeptide(L)'
;MGTFKIEGGHPLKGEIQPQGAKNEALQILCAVLLTDDKITISNIPDIIDVNKLICLLGNLGVKIEKLDRNTYTFQSNELNLAYLESDQFREEGKALRGSIMIVGPLLARFGKGYIPKPGGDKIGRRRLDTHFEGFINLGATFRYNREEYFYGVEAPNGLTGACMLLDEASVTGTANIVMAAVLAKGTTTIYNAACEPYLQQLCKMLNAMGAKISGVGSNMLIIEGVT
;
A
#
# COMPACT_ATOMS: atom_id res chain seq x y z
N MET A 1 9.31 -24.09 -14.32
CA MET A 1 8.44 -23.17 -15.07
C MET A 1 7.50 -24.00 -15.91
N GLY A 2 6.19 -23.72 -15.90
CA GLY A 2 5.25 -24.35 -16.82
C GLY A 2 5.29 -23.66 -18.19
N THR A 3 4.99 -24.41 -19.24
CA THR A 3 4.90 -23.89 -20.61
C THR A 3 3.45 -23.97 -21.06
N PHE A 4 2.90 -22.87 -21.57
CA PHE A 4 1.60 -22.88 -22.24
C PHE A 4 1.81 -23.13 -23.74
N LYS A 5 1.09 -24.10 -24.30
CA LYS A 5 0.95 -24.26 -25.74
C LYS A 5 -0.42 -23.72 -26.13
N ILE A 6 -0.45 -22.69 -26.96
CA ILE A 6 -1.69 -22.04 -27.40
C ILE A 6 -1.89 -22.31 -28.87
N GLU A 7 -3.06 -22.84 -29.22
CA GLU A 7 -3.50 -23.05 -30.59
C GLU A 7 -4.65 -22.08 -30.87
N GLY A 8 -4.43 -21.16 -31.80
CA GLY A 8 -5.41 -20.14 -32.17
C GLY A 8 -6.32 -20.57 -33.30
N GLY A 9 -7.19 -19.65 -33.76
CA GLY A 9 -8.09 -19.89 -34.91
C GLY A 9 -9.44 -20.55 -34.55
N HIS A 10 -9.73 -20.76 -33.29
CA HIS A 10 -10.99 -21.28 -32.79
C HIS A 10 -11.85 -20.19 -32.13
N PRO A 11 -13.17 -20.09 -32.45
CA PRO A 11 -14.06 -19.19 -31.72
C PRO A 11 -14.21 -19.65 -30.27
N LEU A 12 -14.04 -18.76 -29.33
CA LEU A 12 -14.22 -19.03 -27.90
C LEU A 12 -15.68 -18.83 -27.51
N LYS A 13 -16.22 -19.75 -26.68
CA LYS A 13 -17.55 -19.67 -26.07
C LYS A 13 -17.46 -20.19 -24.64
N GLY A 14 -17.99 -19.43 -23.68
CA GLY A 14 -18.00 -19.82 -22.28
C GLY A 14 -18.15 -18.60 -21.37
N GLU A 15 -18.12 -18.85 -20.07
CA GLU A 15 -18.14 -17.84 -19.03
C GLU A 15 -16.82 -17.86 -18.26
N ILE A 16 -16.31 -16.67 -17.92
CA ILE A 16 -15.14 -16.51 -17.08
C ILE A 16 -15.56 -15.67 -15.88
N GLN A 17 -15.32 -16.18 -14.68
CA GLN A 17 -15.44 -15.43 -13.45
C GLN A 17 -14.05 -14.93 -13.04
N PRO A 18 -13.79 -13.62 -13.10
CA PRO A 18 -12.51 -13.06 -12.64
C PRO A 18 -12.39 -13.19 -11.11
N GLN A 19 -11.18 -13.41 -10.63
CA GLN A 19 -10.88 -13.29 -9.20
C GLN A 19 -10.64 -11.81 -8.83
N GLY A 20 -10.46 -11.53 -7.52
CA GLY A 20 -10.18 -10.19 -7.01
C GLY A 20 -8.99 -9.52 -7.70
N ALA A 21 -9.00 -8.18 -7.73
CA ALA A 21 -7.98 -7.38 -8.40
C ALA A 21 -6.67 -7.35 -7.60
N LYS A 22 -5.55 -7.73 -8.25
CA LYS A 22 -4.22 -7.70 -7.62
C LYS A 22 -3.86 -6.33 -7.03
N ASN A 23 -4.01 -5.29 -7.84
CA ASN A 23 -3.60 -3.93 -7.44
C ASN A 23 -4.45 -3.35 -6.33
N GLU A 24 -5.71 -3.75 -6.23
CA GLU A 24 -6.58 -3.42 -5.11
C GLU A 24 -6.14 -4.16 -3.83
N ALA A 25 -5.94 -5.48 -3.93
CA ALA A 25 -5.52 -6.28 -2.79
C ALA A 25 -4.22 -5.77 -2.16
N LEU A 26 -3.20 -5.39 -2.98
CA LEU A 26 -1.94 -4.86 -2.48
C LEU A 26 -2.09 -3.54 -1.71
N GLN A 27 -3.07 -2.71 -2.05
CA GLN A 27 -3.36 -1.45 -1.33
C GLN A 27 -4.16 -1.71 -0.05
N ILE A 28 -5.25 -2.45 -0.17
CA ILE A 28 -6.18 -2.75 0.93
C ILE A 28 -5.50 -3.55 2.05
N LEU A 29 -4.64 -4.51 1.70
CA LEU A 29 -3.88 -5.28 2.68
C LEU A 29 -2.88 -4.42 3.46
N CYS A 30 -2.30 -3.38 2.85
CA CYS A 30 -1.44 -2.45 3.57
C CYS A 30 -2.23 -1.52 4.50
N ALA A 31 -3.48 -1.16 4.14
CA ALA A 31 -4.32 -0.30 4.96
C ALA A 31 -4.70 -0.92 6.32
N VAL A 32 -4.62 -2.24 6.49
CA VAL A 32 -4.87 -2.91 7.79
C VAL A 32 -3.87 -2.48 8.87
N LEU A 33 -2.72 -1.93 8.48
CA LEU A 33 -1.71 -1.43 9.41
C LEU A 33 -2.13 -0.12 10.09
N LEU A 34 -3.19 0.56 9.63
CA LEU A 34 -3.64 1.86 10.15
C LEU A 34 -4.44 1.76 11.45
N THR A 35 -4.90 0.58 11.87
CA THR A 35 -5.71 0.39 13.06
C THR A 35 -5.31 -0.86 13.85
N ASP A 36 -5.66 -0.88 15.13
CA ASP A 36 -5.57 -2.06 16.01
C ASP A 36 -6.76 -3.00 15.88
N ASP A 37 -7.84 -2.52 15.27
CA ASP A 37 -9.08 -3.27 15.12
C ASP A 37 -8.91 -4.47 14.19
N LYS A 38 -9.72 -5.50 14.43
CA LYS A 38 -9.79 -6.67 13.55
C LYS A 38 -10.59 -6.35 12.30
N ILE A 39 -9.96 -6.48 11.12
CA ILE A 39 -10.55 -6.23 9.82
C ILE A 39 -10.74 -7.55 9.08
N THR A 40 -11.93 -7.74 8.48
CA THR A 40 -12.21 -8.88 7.60
C THR A 40 -12.21 -8.41 6.16
N ILE A 41 -11.41 -9.04 5.29
CA ILE A 41 -11.33 -8.76 3.86
C ILE A 41 -11.67 -10.03 3.09
N SER A 42 -12.64 -9.93 2.19
CA SER A 42 -13.06 -11.00 1.29
C SER A 42 -12.59 -10.75 -0.14
N ASN A 43 -12.75 -11.76 -1.00
CA ASN A 43 -12.38 -11.73 -2.42
C ASN A 43 -10.89 -11.41 -2.66
N ILE A 44 -10.02 -11.80 -1.74
CA ILE A 44 -8.57 -11.69 -1.90
C ILE A 44 -8.11 -12.70 -2.97
N PRO A 45 -7.43 -12.26 -4.05
CA PRO A 45 -6.98 -13.18 -5.10
C PRO A 45 -5.83 -14.05 -4.61
N ASP A 46 -5.90 -15.35 -4.94
CA ASP A 46 -4.85 -16.32 -4.64
C ASP A 46 -3.76 -16.27 -5.71
N ILE A 47 -2.86 -15.29 -5.59
CA ILE A 47 -1.74 -15.06 -6.51
C ILE A 47 -0.45 -14.78 -5.74
N ILE A 48 0.68 -15.06 -6.38
CA ILE A 48 2.01 -15.03 -5.76
C ILE A 48 2.30 -13.69 -5.04
N ASP A 49 2.06 -12.56 -5.69
CA ASP A 49 2.37 -11.23 -5.12
C ASP A 49 1.53 -10.92 -3.88
N VAL A 50 0.25 -11.30 -3.89
CA VAL A 50 -0.65 -11.10 -2.74
C VAL A 50 -0.25 -12.02 -1.59
N ASN A 51 0.05 -13.28 -1.88
CA ASN A 51 0.51 -14.23 -0.86
C ASN A 51 1.85 -13.79 -0.23
N LYS A 52 2.78 -13.24 -1.03
CA LYS A 52 4.03 -12.65 -0.51
C LYS A 52 3.76 -11.47 0.43
N LEU A 53 2.81 -10.59 0.08
CA LEU A 53 2.45 -9.47 0.95
C LEU A 53 1.81 -9.96 2.25
N ILE A 54 0.91 -10.94 2.19
CA ILE A 54 0.31 -11.56 3.39
C ILE A 54 1.39 -12.16 4.30
N CYS A 55 2.38 -12.85 3.72
CA CYS A 55 3.51 -13.38 4.47
C CYS A 55 4.34 -12.28 5.14
N LEU A 56 4.69 -11.21 4.40
CA LEU A 56 5.42 -10.05 4.91
C LEU A 56 4.67 -9.38 6.07
N LEU A 57 3.34 -9.18 5.93
CA LEU A 57 2.51 -8.62 7.01
C LEU A 57 2.48 -9.53 8.25
N GLY A 58 2.41 -10.84 8.05
CA GLY A 58 2.48 -11.81 9.16
C GLY A 58 3.82 -11.74 9.89
N ASN A 59 4.93 -11.65 9.16
CA ASN A 59 6.28 -11.51 9.74
C ASN A 59 6.46 -10.15 10.45
N LEU A 60 5.76 -9.10 9.99
CA LEU A 60 5.70 -7.81 10.69
C LEU A 60 4.89 -7.88 12.00
N GLY A 61 4.17 -8.95 12.26
CA GLY A 61 3.38 -9.15 13.48
C GLY A 61 1.88 -8.96 13.32
N VAL A 62 1.36 -8.80 12.09
CA VAL A 62 -0.08 -8.80 11.85
C VAL A 62 -0.63 -10.20 12.15
N LYS A 63 -1.63 -10.30 13.02
CA LYS A 63 -2.35 -11.55 13.29
C LYS A 63 -3.28 -11.81 12.11
N ILE A 64 -3.06 -12.92 11.41
CA ILE A 64 -3.76 -13.26 10.17
C ILE A 64 -4.44 -14.61 10.34
N GLU A 65 -5.75 -14.66 10.08
CA GLU A 65 -6.54 -15.88 10.11
C GLU A 65 -7.27 -16.05 8.78
N LYS A 66 -7.09 -17.20 8.13
CA LYS A 66 -7.79 -17.53 6.90
C LYS A 66 -9.13 -18.15 7.23
N LEU A 67 -10.23 -17.50 6.87
CA LEU A 67 -11.58 -17.96 7.13
C LEU A 67 -12.10 -18.92 6.05
N ASP A 68 -11.78 -18.62 4.79
CA ASP A 68 -12.12 -19.45 3.63
C ASP A 68 -11.07 -19.30 2.53
N ARG A 69 -11.38 -19.75 1.30
CA ARG A 69 -10.45 -19.71 0.18
C ARG A 69 -9.90 -18.30 -0.10
N ASN A 70 -10.76 -17.26 0.00
CA ASN A 70 -10.45 -15.91 -0.45
C ASN A 70 -10.76 -14.84 0.63
N THR A 71 -11.06 -15.26 1.87
CA THR A 71 -11.42 -14.37 2.98
C THR A 71 -10.47 -14.56 4.15
N TYR A 72 -9.95 -13.45 4.66
CA TYR A 72 -9.01 -13.43 5.78
C TYR A 72 -9.42 -12.35 6.78
N THR A 73 -9.04 -12.56 8.05
CA THR A 73 -9.02 -11.48 9.05
C THR A 73 -7.59 -11.05 9.31
N PHE A 74 -7.45 -9.75 9.59
CA PHE A 74 -6.17 -9.11 9.92
C PHE A 74 -6.33 -8.28 11.18
N GLN A 75 -5.34 -8.33 12.06
CA GLN A 75 -5.28 -7.47 13.24
C GLN A 75 -3.85 -7.02 13.51
N SER A 76 -3.64 -5.70 13.57
CA SER A 76 -2.32 -5.04 13.65
C SER A 76 -2.06 -4.39 15.01
N ASN A 77 -2.44 -5.07 16.11
CA ASN A 77 -2.34 -4.56 17.47
C ASN A 77 -0.97 -4.78 18.13
N GLU A 78 -0.15 -5.70 17.62
CA GLU A 78 1.15 -6.08 18.20
C GLU A 78 2.22 -6.22 17.11
N LEU A 79 2.59 -5.10 16.45
CA LEU A 79 3.58 -5.14 15.37
C LEU A 79 5.01 -5.23 15.91
N ASN A 80 5.82 -6.05 15.25
CA ASN A 80 7.26 -6.15 15.49
C ASN A 80 8.01 -5.18 14.55
N LEU A 81 8.17 -3.93 14.93
CA LEU A 81 8.86 -2.94 14.11
C LEU A 81 10.36 -3.21 13.94
N ALA A 82 10.99 -4.02 14.82
CA ALA A 82 12.38 -4.43 14.65
C ALA A 82 12.58 -5.34 13.42
N TYR A 83 11.52 -6.04 12.98
CA TYR A 83 11.53 -6.82 11.75
C TYR A 83 11.91 -5.97 10.52
N LEU A 84 11.51 -4.69 10.46
CA LEU A 84 11.82 -3.79 9.35
C LEU A 84 13.34 -3.56 9.14
N GLU A 85 14.16 -3.82 10.15
CA GLU A 85 15.61 -3.68 10.10
C GLU A 85 16.33 -5.02 9.84
N SER A 86 15.58 -6.13 9.76
CA SER A 86 16.11 -7.48 9.58
C SER A 86 16.51 -7.78 8.11
N ASP A 87 17.44 -8.71 7.95
CA ASP A 87 17.84 -9.21 6.63
C ASP A 87 16.66 -9.95 5.94
N GLN A 88 15.82 -10.61 6.73
CA GLN A 88 14.61 -11.26 6.20
C GLN A 88 13.68 -10.24 5.53
N PHE A 89 13.39 -9.12 6.18
CA PHE A 89 12.58 -8.05 5.60
C PHE A 89 13.22 -7.47 4.33
N ARG A 90 14.55 -7.31 4.32
CA ARG A 90 15.28 -6.82 3.14
C ARG A 90 15.07 -7.73 1.93
N GLU A 91 15.14 -9.05 2.12
CA GLU A 91 14.92 -10.00 1.03
C GLU A 91 13.45 -10.07 0.58
N GLU A 92 12.52 -10.10 1.52
CA GLU A 92 11.07 -10.12 1.22
C GLU A 92 10.60 -8.83 0.54
N GLY A 93 11.05 -7.67 1.03
CA GLY A 93 10.74 -6.37 0.43
C GLY A 93 11.30 -6.19 -0.98
N LYS A 94 12.51 -6.70 -1.24
CA LYS A 94 13.08 -6.74 -2.60
C LYS A 94 12.30 -7.65 -3.54
N ALA A 95 11.74 -8.74 -3.03
CA ALA A 95 11.02 -9.73 -3.84
C ALA A 95 9.62 -9.27 -4.30
N LEU A 96 9.12 -8.16 -3.74
CA LEU A 96 7.78 -7.64 -4.01
C LEU A 96 7.79 -6.12 -4.18
N ARG A 97 7.48 -5.62 -5.38
CA ARG A 97 7.40 -4.16 -5.59
C ARG A 97 6.29 -3.49 -4.73
N GLY A 98 5.19 -4.19 -4.51
CA GLY A 98 4.07 -3.72 -3.70
C GLY A 98 4.43 -3.49 -2.22
N SER A 99 5.59 -3.98 -1.75
CA SER A 99 6.06 -3.77 -0.38
C SER A 99 6.21 -2.29 -0.01
N ILE A 100 6.44 -1.40 -0.98
CA ILE A 100 6.48 0.07 -0.75
C ILE A 100 5.19 0.59 -0.11
N MET A 101 4.06 -0.08 -0.29
CA MET A 101 2.76 0.37 0.19
C MET A 101 2.59 0.29 1.71
N ILE A 102 3.46 -0.43 2.43
CA ILE A 102 3.46 -0.45 3.90
C ILE A 102 3.99 0.86 4.51
N VAL A 103 4.75 1.65 3.74
CA VAL A 103 5.47 2.83 4.26
C VAL A 103 4.48 3.89 4.76
N GLY A 104 3.45 4.23 3.98
CA GLY A 104 2.46 5.23 4.37
C GLY A 104 1.76 4.92 5.70
N PRO A 105 1.15 3.73 5.85
CA PRO A 105 0.52 3.34 7.11
C PRO A 105 1.49 3.30 8.31
N LEU A 106 2.69 2.76 8.12
CA LEU A 106 3.69 2.69 9.19
C LEU A 106 4.17 4.07 9.60
N LEU A 107 4.41 4.96 8.64
CA LEU A 107 4.79 6.34 8.89
C LEU A 107 3.68 7.09 9.65
N ALA A 108 2.43 6.93 9.22
CA ALA A 108 1.28 7.59 9.86
C ALA A 108 1.08 7.16 11.32
N ARG A 109 1.19 5.86 11.58
CA ARG A 109 0.87 5.29 12.89
C ARG A 109 2.06 5.25 13.85
N PHE A 110 3.27 5.02 13.34
CA PHE A 110 4.47 4.80 14.15
C PHE A 110 5.56 5.85 13.93
N GLY A 111 5.34 6.83 13.06
CA GLY A 111 6.30 7.90 12.78
C GLY A 111 7.54 7.45 12.02
N LYS A 112 7.58 6.21 11.53
CA LYS A 112 8.70 5.68 10.75
C LYS A 112 8.28 4.62 9.76
N GLY A 113 8.91 4.60 8.61
CA GLY A 113 8.72 3.57 7.59
C GLY A 113 10.04 3.28 6.89
N TYR A 114 10.34 2.01 6.67
CA TYR A 114 11.56 1.56 6.01
C TYR A 114 11.21 0.60 4.90
N ILE A 115 11.93 0.68 3.79
CA ILE A 115 11.80 -0.26 2.69
C ILE A 115 13.13 -0.43 1.95
N PRO A 116 13.57 -1.66 1.67
CA PRO A 116 14.66 -1.89 0.76
C PRO A 116 14.25 -1.45 -0.65
N LYS A 117 15.22 -1.15 -1.53
CA LYS A 117 14.90 -0.81 -2.92
C LYS A 117 13.99 -1.89 -3.51
N PRO A 118 12.71 -1.57 -3.81
CA PRO A 118 11.76 -2.58 -4.25
C PRO A 118 12.18 -3.21 -5.57
N GLY A 119 12.07 -4.52 -5.66
CA GLY A 119 12.33 -5.29 -6.86
C GLY A 119 11.10 -5.41 -7.76
N GLY A 120 10.80 -6.63 -8.20
CA GLY A 120 9.70 -7.00 -9.08
C GLY A 120 10.13 -7.10 -10.55
N ASP A 121 9.16 -7.18 -11.46
CA ASP A 121 9.39 -7.40 -12.89
C ASP A 121 10.21 -6.31 -13.54
N LYS A 122 11.17 -6.70 -14.38
CA LYS A 122 12.05 -5.78 -15.14
C LYS A 122 11.33 -5.25 -16.40
N ILE A 123 10.30 -4.42 -16.19
CA ILE A 123 9.49 -3.83 -17.28
C ILE A 123 9.84 -2.37 -17.57
N GLY A 124 11.00 -1.91 -17.12
CA GLY A 124 11.48 -0.55 -17.30
C GLY A 124 11.66 0.21 -15.96
N ARG A 125 12.12 1.47 -16.09
CA ARG A 125 12.31 2.36 -14.94
C ARG A 125 10.94 2.79 -14.41
N ARG A 126 10.67 2.52 -13.13
CA ARG A 126 9.47 2.98 -12.41
C ARG A 126 9.91 3.82 -11.23
N ARG A 127 9.52 5.08 -11.23
CA ARG A 127 9.87 6.06 -10.20
C ARG A 127 9.20 5.69 -8.87
N LEU A 128 9.82 6.12 -7.78
CA LEU A 128 9.27 6.09 -6.41
C LEU A 128 9.17 7.50 -5.83
N ASP A 129 9.60 8.49 -6.61
CA ASP A 129 9.74 9.89 -6.16
C ASP A 129 8.41 10.41 -5.62
N THR A 130 7.28 10.16 -6.33
CA THR A 130 5.93 10.58 -5.91
C THR A 130 5.58 10.14 -4.48
N HIS A 131 5.99 8.92 -4.08
CA HIS A 131 5.77 8.46 -2.71
C HIS A 131 6.51 9.33 -1.70
N PHE A 132 7.81 9.55 -1.93
CA PHE A 132 8.67 10.25 -0.99
C PHE A 132 8.40 11.75 -0.97
N GLU A 133 8.14 12.36 -2.12
CA GLU A 133 7.72 13.76 -2.22
C GLU A 133 6.41 14.01 -1.45
N GLY A 134 5.45 13.10 -1.57
CA GLY A 134 4.21 13.16 -0.80
C GLY A 134 4.45 13.09 0.71
N PHE A 135 5.31 12.18 1.18
CA PHE A 135 5.64 12.09 2.60
C PHE A 135 6.41 13.31 3.11
N ILE A 136 7.33 13.87 2.30
CA ILE A 136 8.05 15.10 2.63
C ILE A 136 7.08 16.28 2.73
N ASN A 137 6.11 16.40 1.82
CA ASN A 137 5.07 17.42 1.90
C ASN A 137 4.22 17.30 3.17
N LEU A 138 4.00 16.08 3.67
CA LEU A 138 3.33 15.83 4.96
C LEU A 138 4.23 16.07 6.18
N GLY A 139 5.47 16.54 5.99
CA GLY A 139 6.41 16.87 7.05
C GLY A 139 7.36 15.76 7.47
N ALA A 140 7.43 14.66 6.74
CA ALA A 140 8.39 13.60 6.99
C ALA A 140 9.79 13.96 6.45
N THR A 141 10.82 13.37 7.05
CA THR A 141 12.19 13.39 6.54
C THR A 141 12.50 12.12 5.78
N PHE A 142 13.20 12.26 4.66
CA PHE A 142 13.59 11.15 3.81
C PHE A 142 15.11 10.91 3.91
N ARG A 143 15.51 9.65 4.02
CA ARG A 143 16.91 9.22 4.00
C ARG A 143 17.09 8.06 3.04
N TYR A 144 18.19 8.08 2.31
CA TYR A 144 18.62 6.96 1.48
C TYR A 144 19.98 6.47 1.95
N ASN A 145 20.05 5.24 2.44
CA ASN A 145 21.29 4.57 2.75
C ASN A 145 21.83 3.87 1.49
N ARG A 146 22.95 4.39 0.95
CA ARG A 146 23.56 3.87 -0.28
C ARG A 146 24.25 2.52 -0.09
N GLU A 147 24.77 2.26 1.10
CA GLU A 147 25.51 1.04 1.40
C GLU A 147 24.54 -0.14 1.53
N GLU A 148 23.40 0.08 2.14
CA GLU A 148 22.37 -0.93 2.38
C GLU A 148 21.25 -0.95 1.33
N TYR A 149 21.27 -0.03 0.35
CA TYR A 149 20.21 0.13 -0.65
C TYR A 149 18.81 0.23 -0.06
N PHE A 150 18.63 1.15 0.87
CA PHE A 150 17.48 1.21 1.75
C PHE A 150 16.93 2.64 1.81
N TYR A 151 15.60 2.76 1.81
CA TYR A 151 14.88 4.02 1.97
C TYR A 151 14.26 4.10 3.36
N GLY A 152 14.54 5.17 4.09
CA GLY A 152 13.92 5.48 5.36
C GLY A 152 13.09 6.76 5.28
N VAL A 153 11.93 6.76 5.92
CA VAL A 153 11.07 7.94 6.08
C VAL A 153 10.69 8.04 7.55
N GLU A 154 10.88 9.22 8.13
CA GLU A 154 10.65 9.44 9.55
C GLU A 154 9.83 10.73 9.79
N ALA A 155 8.88 10.66 10.71
CA ALA A 155 8.06 11.77 11.16
C ALA A 155 7.91 11.71 12.69
N PRO A 156 8.97 12.01 13.46
CA PRO A 156 8.97 11.85 14.92
C PRO A 156 7.95 12.76 15.64
N ASN A 157 7.50 13.82 15.00
CA ASN A 157 6.47 14.75 15.51
C ASN A 157 5.08 14.46 14.91
N GLY A 158 4.92 13.34 14.21
CA GLY A 158 3.72 13.02 13.43
C GLY A 158 3.67 13.75 12.09
N LEU A 159 2.66 13.43 11.30
CA LEU A 159 2.42 14.04 9.99
C LEU A 159 1.46 15.23 10.11
N THR A 160 1.62 16.19 9.20
CA THR A 160 0.76 17.38 9.09
C THR A 160 0.19 17.47 7.69
N GLY A 161 -1.10 17.76 7.58
CA GLY A 161 -1.78 17.93 6.30
C GLY A 161 -1.16 19.03 5.46
N ALA A 162 -1.15 18.83 4.15
CA ALA A 162 -0.52 19.72 3.18
C ALA A 162 -1.32 19.79 1.87
N CYS A 163 -1.12 20.88 1.13
CA CYS A 163 -1.62 21.02 -0.24
C CYS A 163 -0.49 20.64 -1.20
N MET A 164 -0.71 19.66 -2.06
CA MET A 164 0.31 19.16 -2.98
C MET A 164 -0.24 18.90 -4.37
N LEU A 165 0.61 19.10 -5.37
CA LEU A 165 0.39 18.70 -6.76
C LEU A 165 1.37 17.57 -7.08
N LEU A 166 0.86 16.39 -7.43
CA LEU A 166 1.71 15.28 -7.83
C LEU A 166 2.25 15.49 -9.24
N ASP A 167 3.53 15.21 -9.45
CA ASP A 167 4.21 15.31 -10.74
C ASP A 167 3.70 14.28 -11.77
N GLU A 168 3.15 13.17 -11.28
CA GLU A 168 2.44 12.17 -12.08
C GLU A 168 1.22 11.63 -11.30
N ALA A 169 0.18 11.19 -12.02
CA ALA A 169 -0.97 10.50 -11.43
C ALA A 169 -0.58 9.06 -11.04
N SER A 170 0.38 8.93 -10.13
CA SER A 170 0.87 7.65 -9.65
C SER A 170 -0.15 6.98 -8.76
N VAL A 171 -0.62 5.79 -9.17
CA VAL A 171 -1.61 5.02 -8.40
C VAL A 171 -1.08 4.63 -7.03
N THR A 172 0.10 4.00 -6.99
CA THR A 172 0.70 3.56 -5.73
C THR A 172 1.20 4.73 -4.89
N GLY A 173 1.70 5.80 -5.53
CA GLY A 173 2.06 7.05 -4.87
C GLY A 173 0.85 7.68 -4.19
N THR A 174 -0.25 7.89 -4.93
CA THR A 174 -1.49 8.43 -4.36
C THR A 174 -2.02 7.58 -3.21
N ALA A 175 -2.11 6.26 -3.40
CA ALA A 175 -2.62 5.36 -2.35
C ALA A 175 -1.77 5.42 -1.07
N ASN A 176 -0.45 5.47 -1.21
CA ASN A 176 0.46 5.52 -0.07
C ASN A 176 0.38 6.86 0.66
N ILE A 177 0.26 7.97 -0.09
CA ILE A 177 0.04 9.32 0.47
C ILE A 177 -1.32 9.39 1.19
N VAL A 178 -2.39 8.86 0.59
CA VAL A 178 -3.72 8.78 1.21
C VAL A 178 -3.65 8.03 2.55
N MET A 179 -3.01 6.86 2.58
CA MET A 179 -2.84 6.09 3.82
C MET A 179 -2.02 6.82 4.88
N ALA A 180 -1.06 7.66 4.47
CA ALA A 180 -0.32 8.51 5.40
C ALA A 180 -1.17 9.70 5.90
N ALA A 181 -1.93 10.32 5.00
CA ALA A 181 -2.69 11.54 5.28
C ALA A 181 -3.90 11.34 6.20
N VAL A 182 -4.52 10.13 6.20
CA VAL A 182 -5.71 9.88 7.04
C VAL A 182 -5.46 10.01 8.53
N LEU A 183 -4.22 9.89 9.00
CA LEU A 183 -3.82 10.12 10.40
C LEU A 183 -2.95 11.39 10.55
N ALA A 184 -2.78 12.20 9.51
CA ALA A 184 -2.04 13.44 9.58
C ALA A 184 -2.86 14.53 10.28
N LYS A 185 -2.21 15.43 11.02
CA LYS A 185 -2.89 16.55 11.69
C LYS A 185 -3.35 17.60 10.67
N GLY A 186 -4.65 17.88 10.61
CA GLY A 186 -5.23 18.89 9.72
C GLY A 186 -5.71 18.29 8.38
N THR A 187 -5.74 19.11 7.33
CA THR A 187 -6.30 18.73 6.03
C THR A 187 -5.22 18.58 4.98
N THR A 188 -5.29 17.50 4.22
CA THR A 188 -4.44 17.27 3.04
C THR A 188 -5.26 17.41 1.77
N THR A 189 -4.77 18.20 0.81
CA THR A 189 -5.34 18.28 -0.54
C THR A 189 -4.32 17.76 -1.55
N ILE A 190 -4.71 16.78 -2.35
CA ILE A 190 -3.87 16.18 -3.38
C ILE A 190 -4.46 16.52 -4.74
N TYR A 191 -3.73 17.27 -5.57
CA TYR A 191 -4.02 17.49 -6.97
C TYR A 191 -3.26 16.50 -7.85
N ASN A 192 -3.80 16.21 -9.03
CA ASN A 192 -3.30 15.18 -9.93
C ASN A 192 -3.23 13.79 -9.29
N ALA A 193 -4.16 13.53 -8.37
CA ALA A 193 -4.31 12.21 -7.76
C ALA A 193 -4.75 11.18 -8.81
N ALA A 194 -4.29 9.95 -8.67
CA ALA A 194 -4.83 8.82 -9.42
C ALA A 194 -6.30 8.58 -9.02
N CYS A 195 -7.12 8.09 -9.96
CA CYS A 195 -8.56 7.89 -9.74
C CYS A 195 -9.09 6.53 -10.22
N GLU A 196 -8.21 5.55 -10.39
CA GLU A 196 -8.56 4.20 -10.81
C GLU A 196 -9.50 3.50 -9.80
N PRO A 197 -10.32 2.54 -10.27
CA PRO A 197 -11.31 1.86 -9.43
C PRO A 197 -10.76 1.29 -8.12
N TYR A 198 -9.55 0.71 -8.15
CA TYR A 198 -8.92 0.11 -6.97
C TYR A 198 -8.45 1.15 -5.94
N LEU A 199 -8.05 2.37 -6.39
CA LEU A 199 -7.79 3.47 -5.46
C LEU A 199 -9.09 4.00 -4.84
N GLN A 200 -10.17 4.07 -5.63
CA GLN A 200 -11.48 4.44 -5.09
C GLN A 200 -11.95 3.45 -4.03
N GLN A 201 -11.70 2.15 -4.21
CA GLN A 201 -12.03 1.13 -3.22
C GLN A 201 -11.19 1.29 -1.93
N LEU A 202 -9.90 1.60 -2.05
CA LEU A 202 -9.09 1.94 -0.89
C LEU A 202 -9.69 3.13 -0.11
N CYS A 203 -10.03 4.22 -0.79
CA CYS A 203 -10.65 5.38 -0.15
C CYS A 203 -11.99 5.05 0.51
N LYS A 204 -12.82 4.23 -0.14
CA LYS A 204 -14.10 3.76 0.45
C LYS A 204 -13.88 2.90 1.69
N MET A 205 -12.92 1.98 1.66
CA MET A 205 -12.54 1.18 2.83
C MET A 205 -12.07 2.07 3.97
N LEU A 206 -11.17 3.01 3.71
CA LEU A 206 -10.68 3.95 4.73
C LEU A 206 -11.80 4.79 5.32
N ASN A 207 -12.73 5.30 4.49
CA ASN A 207 -13.91 6.02 4.98
C ASN A 207 -14.83 5.12 5.83
N ALA A 208 -14.98 3.84 5.48
CA ALA A 208 -15.72 2.88 6.31
C ALA A 208 -15.01 2.59 7.64
N MET A 209 -13.68 2.73 7.69
CA MET A 209 -12.87 2.63 8.92
C MET A 209 -12.88 3.93 9.75
N GLY A 210 -13.54 5.00 9.29
CA GLY A 210 -13.66 6.26 10.02
C GLY A 210 -12.85 7.43 9.45
N ALA A 211 -12.11 7.25 8.36
CA ALA A 211 -11.42 8.34 7.68
C ALA A 211 -12.42 9.30 7.01
N LYS A 212 -11.95 10.50 6.67
CA LYS A 212 -12.75 11.55 6.03
C LYS A 212 -12.09 11.95 4.70
N ILE A 213 -12.38 11.19 3.66
CA ILE A 213 -11.85 11.40 2.32
C ILE A 213 -12.99 11.80 1.38
N SER A 214 -12.84 12.94 0.70
CA SER A 214 -13.74 13.44 -0.34
C SER A 214 -13.01 13.56 -1.68
N GLY A 215 -13.78 13.77 -2.79
CA GLY A 215 -13.21 13.81 -4.14
C GLY A 215 -12.88 12.44 -4.73
N VAL A 216 -13.33 11.36 -4.11
CA VAL A 216 -13.07 9.98 -4.55
C VAL A 216 -13.58 9.75 -5.97
N GLY A 217 -12.71 9.29 -6.86
CA GLY A 217 -12.99 9.10 -8.29
C GLY A 217 -12.68 10.33 -9.15
N SER A 218 -12.15 11.39 -8.57
CA SER A 218 -11.60 12.54 -9.29
C SER A 218 -10.08 12.61 -9.14
N ASN A 219 -9.45 13.52 -9.86
CA ASN A 219 -8.01 13.80 -9.74
C ASN A 219 -7.67 14.78 -8.60
N MET A 220 -8.63 15.11 -7.75
CA MET A 220 -8.43 15.93 -6.56
C MET A 220 -9.05 15.24 -5.35
N LEU A 221 -8.21 14.90 -4.37
CA LEU A 221 -8.63 14.31 -3.11
C LEU A 221 -8.44 15.31 -1.97
N ILE A 222 -9.41 15.38 -1.07
CA ILE A 222 -9.33 16.14 0.18
C ILE A 222 -9.49 15.15 1.33
N ILE A 223 -8.54 15.16 2.25
CA ILE A 223 -8.44 14.22 3.37
C ILE A 223 -8.34 15.03 4.65
N GLU A 224 -9.32 14.91 5.53
CA GLU A 224 -9.23 15.41 6.89
C GLU A 224 -8.64 14.32 7.77
N GLY A 225 -7.52 14.62 8.42
CA GLY A 225 -6.90 13.67 9.32
C GLY A 225 -7.77 13.39 10.54
N VAL A 226 -7.78 12.12 10.97
CA VAL A 226 -8.51 11.64 12.15
C VAL A 226 -7.53 11.12 13.20
N THR A 227 -7.95 11.15 14.47
CA THR A 227 -7.18 10.65 15.63
C THR A 227 -7.68 9.28 16.06
#